data_04ae941431a7ee08466a3486346bd747
#
_entry.id   04ae941431a7ee08466a3486346bd747
#
_cell.length_a   1.000
_cell.length_b   1.000
_cell.length_c   1.000
_cell.angle_alpha   90.00
_cell.angle_beta   90.00
_cell.angle_gamma   90.00
#
_symmetry.space_group_name_H-M   'P 1'
#
loop_
_entity.id
_entity.type
_entity.pdbx_description
1 polymer ?
#
loop_
_entity_poly.entity_id
_entity_poly.type
_entity_poly.pdbx_seq_one_letter_code
_entity_poly.pdbx_strand_id
1 'polypeptide(L)'
;YFNSTLYGQRTRPYESPVPYLYSYCYLWIHPMEKNIEQQKSNCLRVVLFGPESTGKTTMAKALAEFYETTWVPEFARDYLQKKWDKDKSICTLKDLLVIAEGQMISENKALDKANKILFCDTNVLVTRAWSETHFDGYCDIQLKQLSDTFEYDHYFLTGIDVPWKNDDLRDRPEERDLMFRHFEHLLKQKKVSYSYLIGSHETRLKSAIKDINSLINQRIA
;
A
#
# COMPACT_ATOMS: atom_id res chain seq x y z
N TYR A 1 -56.54 54.97 10.18
CA TYR A 1 -55.70 56.16 10.47
C TYR A 1 -54.25 55.92 10.18
N PHE A 2 -53.79 56.67 9.15
CA PHE A 2 -52.40 57.19 8.95
C PHE A 2 -51.28 56.17 8.86
N ASN A 3 -50.45 56.17 7.98
CA ASN A 3 -49.85 56.98 6.94
C ASN A 3 -48.43 56.38 6.66
N SER A 4 -48.24 56.09 5.43
CA SER A 4 -47.03 56.30 4.61
C SER A 4 -45.69 56.55 5.27
N THR A 5 -44.63 55.88 4.88
CA THR A 5 -43.58 56.55 4.08
C THR A 5 -42.58 55.54 3.52
N LEU A 6 -42.34 55.68 2.25
CA LEU A 6 -41.28 55.12 1.41
C LEU A 6 -39.89 55.43 1.95
N TYR A 7 -39.01 54.46 1.99
CA TYR A 7 -37.58 54.67 1.75
C TYR A 7 -37.00 53.50 0.98
N GLY A 8 -36.61 53.77 -0.23
CA GLY A 8 -35.89 52.87 -1.09
C GLY A 8 -34.53 52.53 -0.54
N GLN A 9 -34.23 51.25 -0.45
CA GLN A 9 -32.88 50.79 -0.26
C GLN A 9 -32.33 50.30 -1.58
N ARG A 10 -31.32 51.00 -2.09
CA ARG A 10 -30.47 50.60 -3.21
C ARG A 10 -29.72 49.35 -2.79
N THR A 11 -30.00 48.24 -3.45
CA THR A 11 -29.13 47.03 -3.40
C THR A 11 -27.84 47.35 -4.14
N ARG A 12 -26.73 47.44 -3.43
CA ARG A 12 -25.41 47.38 -4.04
C ARG A 12 -25.16 45.93 -4.48
N PRO A 13 -24.59 45.68 -5.66
CA PRO A 13 -24.17 44.33 -6.04
C PRO A 13 -23.01 43.89 -5.13
N TYR A 14 -23.12 42.66 -4.62
CA TYR A 14 -22.10 41.99 -3.86
C TYR A 14 -20.99 41.60 -4.84
N GLU A 15 -19.92 42.39 -4.86
CA GLU A 15 -18.65 42.01 -5.50
C GLU A 15 -17.97 41.00 -4.59
N SER A 16 -17.94 39.75 -5.04
CA SER A 16 -17.11 38.69 -4.42
C SER A 16 -15.64 39.06 -4.58
N PRO A 17 -14.83 39.02 -3.52
CA PRO A 17 -13.38 39.19 -3.65
C PRO A 17 -12.79 37.97 -4.36
N VAL A 18 -12.09 38.23 -5.44
CA VAL A 18 -11.38 37.34 -6.35
C VAL A 18 -10.40 36.44 -5.59
N PRO A 19 -10.38 35.14 -5.88
CA PRO A 19 -9.40 34.22 -5.25
C PRO A 19 -8.11 34.18 -6.08
N TYR A 20 -7.28 35.19 -6.02
CA TYR A 20 -5.94 35.18 -6.65
C TYR A 20 -4.78 34.94 -5.68
N LEU A 21 -5.05 34.65 -4.42
CA LEU A 21 -4.00 34.45 -3.40
C LEU A 21 -3.77 33.00 -2.98
N TYR A 22 -4.52 32.05 -3.49
CA TYR A 22 -4.33 30.62 -3.16
C TYR A 22 -3.35 29.87 -4.08
N SER A 23 -2.94 30.49 -5.19
CA SER A 23 -2.08 29.81 -6.18
C SER A 23 -0.58 29.86 -5.86
N TYR A 24 -0.11 30.67 -4.94
CA TYR A 24 1.32 30.82 -4.64
C TYR A 24 1.79 30.14 -3.35
N CYS A 25 0.90 29.67 -2.48
CA CYS A 25 1.27 28.95 -1.25
C CYS A 25 1.49 27.45 -1.43
N TYR A 26 1.05 26.84 -2.55
CA TYR A 26 1.23 25.42 -2.79
C TYR A 26 2.62 25.03 -3.31
N LEU A 27 3.42 26.00 -3.74
CA LEU A 27 4.73 25.75 -4.36
C LEU A 27 5.92 25.69 -3.39
N TRP A 28 5.71 25.88 -2.08
CA TRP A 28 6.82 25.99 -1.11
C TRP A 28 6.88 24.90 -0.03
N ILE A 29 6.06 23.85 -0.09
CA ILE A 29 6.00 22.81 0.97
C ILE A 29 6.30 21.39 0.47
N HIS A 30 6.57 21.18 -0.82
CA HIS A 30 7.04 19.87 -1.29
C HIS A 30 8.54 20.00 -1.60
N PRO A 31 9.42 19.35 -0.81
CA PRO A 31 10.76 19.09 -1.30
C PRO A 31 10.62 18.27 -2.57
N MET A 32 11.38 18.64 -3.60
CA MET A 32 11.41 18.06 -4.93
C MET A 32 11.00 16.58 -4.94
N GLU A 33 9.93 16.27 -5.67
CA GLU A 33 9.48 14.91 -5.94
C GLU A 33 10.68 14.08 -6.39
N LYS A 34 11.22 13.27 -5.48
CA LYS A 34 12.09 12.19 -5.90
C LYS A 34 11.22 11.26 -6.72
N ASN A 35 11.52 11.13 -8.00
CA ASN A 35 10.88 10.15 -8.85
C ASN A 35 11.11 8.78 -8.21
N ILE A 36 10.06 8.19 -7.66
CA ILE A 36 10.10 6.85 -7.08
C ILE A 36 10.11 5.88 -8.26
N GLU A 37 11.28 5.32 -8.56
CA GLU A 37 11.46 4.39 -9.67
C GLU A 37 11.67 2.97 -9.16
N GLN A 38 11.01 2.02 -9.81
CA GLN A 38 11.29 0.60 -9.63
C GLN A 38 12.50 0.21 -10.46
N GLN A 39 13.58 -0.22 -9.80
CA GLN A 39 14.80 -0.66 -10.49
C GLN A 39 14.53 -1.88 -11.36
N LYS A 40 14.96 -1.86 -12.61
CA LYS A 40 14.89 -3.02 -13.51
C LYS A 40 15.81 -4.13 -13.02
N SER A 41 15.33 -5.36 -13.05
CA SER A 41 16.08 -6.53 -12.62
C SER A 41 15.59 -7.80 -13.30
N ASN A 42 16.48 -8.78 -13.42
CA ASN A 42 16.11 -10.13 -13.85
C ASN A 42 15.62 -11.02 -12.69
N CYS A 43 15.59 -10.53 -11.45
CA CYS A 43 14.99 -11.25 -10.34
C CYS A 43 13.47 -11.34 -10.49
N LEU A 44 12.90 -12.51 -10.19
CA LEU A 44 11.47 -12.64 -9.96
C LEU A 44 11.08 -11.85 -8.72
N ARG A 45 10.10 -10.96 -8.83
CA ARG A 45 9.52 -10.25 -7.68
C ARG A 45 8.21 -10.90 -7.28
N VAL A 46 8.17 -11.46 -6.09
CA VAL A 46 7.00 -12.16 -5.54
C VAL A 46 6.52 -11.42 -4.30
N VAL A 47 5.25 -11.04 -4.28
CA VAL A 47 4.65 -10.25 -3.20
C VAL A 47 3.79 -11.12 -2.29
N LEU A 48 4.01 -11.03 -0.98
CA LEU A 48 3.06 -11.49 0.02
C LEU A 48 2.03 -10.37 0.24
N PHE A 49 0.81 -10.63 -0.14
CA PHE A 49 -0.26 -9.63 -0.25
C PHE A 49 -1.47 -10.04 0.59
N GLY A 50 -2.19 -9.11 1.17
CA GLY A 50 -3.37 -9.43 1.97
C GLY A 50 -3.48 -8.60 3.25
N PRO A 51 -4.58 -8.76 4.00
CA PRO A 51 -4.88 -8.01 5.20
C PRO A 51 -3.85 -8.25 6.32
N GLU A 52 -4.03 -7.52 7.39
CA GLU A 52 -3.24 -7.67 8.60
C GLU A 52 -3.42 -9.03 9.25
N SER A 53 -2.41 -9.44 10.01
CA SER A 53 -2.43 -10.70 10.78
C SER A 53 -2.74 -11.96 9.97
N THR A 54 -2.32 -12.00 8.69
CA THR A 54 -2.51 -13.17 7.79
C THR A 54 -1.24 -14.01 7.57
N GLY A 55 -0.13 -13.65 8.23
CA GLY A 55 1.12 -14.43 8.19
C GLY A 55 2.04 -14.10 7.01
N LYS A 56 1.89 -12.94 6.35
CA LYS A 56 2.75 -12.48 5.24
C LYS A 56 4.23 -12.55 5.59
N THR A 57 4.63 -11.88 6.66
CA THR A 57 6.03 -11.84 7.12
C THR A 57 6.61 -13.24 7.39
N THR A 58 5.82 -14.11 7.99
CA THR A 58 6.24 -15.49 8.27
C THR A 58 6.50 -16.26 6.97
N MET A 59 5.61 -16.09 5.98
CA MET A 59 5.78 -16.71 4.67
C MET A 59 6.94 -16.11 3.88
N ALA A 60 7.12 -14.78 3.88
CA ALA A 60 8.23 -14.12 3.21
C ALA A 60 9.59 -14.65 3.71
N LYS A 61 9.73 -14.77 5.04
CA LYS A 61 10.95 -15.33 5.67
C LYS A 61 11.18 -16.79 5.29
N ALA A 62 10.16 -17.64 5.41
CA ALA A 62 10.26 -19.06 5.11
C ALA A 62 10.61 -19.32 3.63
N LEU A 63 10.01 -18.54 2.72
CA LEU A 63 10.32 -18.64 1.29
C LEU A 63 11.73 -18.15 0.97
N ALA A 64 12.16 -17.02 1.58
CA ALA A 64 13.52 -16.53 1.39
C ALA A 64 14.59 -17.52 1.89
N GLU A 65 14.35 -18.15 3.04
CA GLU A 65 15.20 -19.21 3.57
C GLU A 65 15.24 -20.44 2.63
N PHE A 66 14.08 -20.90 2.17
CA PHE A 66 14.00 -22.07 1.27
C PHE A 66 14.74 -21.86 -0.07
N TYR A 67 14.66 -20.65 -0.65
CA TYR A 67 15.32 -20.31 -1.92
C TYR A 67 16.71 -19.70 -1.75
N GLU A 68 17.26 -19.69 -0.54
CA GLU A 68 18.58 -19.09 -0.22
C GLU A 68 18.72 -17.68 -0.79
N THR A 69 17.70 -16.84 -0.58
CA THR A 69 17.61 -15.47 -1.05
C THR A 69 17.23 -14.50 0.06
N THR A 70 17.04 -13.24 -0.31
CA THR A 70 16.60 -12.21 0.63
C THR A 70 15.10 -11.91 0.49
N TRP A 71 14.56 -11.23 1.48
CA TRP A 71 13.21 -10.70 1.49
C TRP A 71 13.20 -9.22 1.93
N VAL A 72 12.16 -8.49 1.56
CA VAL A 72 11.96 -7.09 1.92
C VAL A 72 10.94 -7.01 3.04
N PRO A 73 11.29 -6.48 4.21
CA PRO A 73 10.34 -6.22 5.30
C PRO A 73 9.30 -5.17 4.90
N GLU A 74 8.13 -5.24 5.52
CA GLU A 74 7.10 -4.20 5.42
C GLU A 74 7.61 -2.88 6.02
N PHE A 75 7.88 -1.91 5.15
CA PHE A 75 8.40 -0.59 5.58
C PHE A 75 7.38 0.15 6.46
N ALA A 76 6.08 0.04 6.15
CA ALA A 76 5.02 0.68 6.91
C ALA A 76 5.09 0.34 8.41
N ARG A 77 5.38 -0.93 8.73
CA ARG A 77 5.43 -1.40 10.12
C ARG A 77 6.48 -0.67 10.94
N ASP A 78 7.71 -0.63 10.44
CA ASP A 78 8.81 0.05 11.15
C ASP A 78 8.61 1.56 11.22
N TYR A 79 8.07 2.16 10.16
CA TYR A 79 7.79 3.59 10.09
C TYR A 79 6.70 4.00 11.10
N LEU A 80 5.58 3.29 11.09
CA LEU A 80 4.44 3.60 11.95
C LEU A 80 4.72 3.23 13.42
N GLN A 81 5.49 2.16 13.69
CA GLN A 81 5.91 1.81 15.04
C GLN A 81 6.76 2.93 15.67
N LYS A 82 7.74 3.45 14.93
CA LYS A 82 8.55 4.60 15.40
C LYS A 82 7.69 5.84 15.69
N LYS A 83 6.68 6.08 14.85
CA LYS A 83 5.74 7.19 15.04
C LYS A 83 4.89 6.99 16.29
N TRP A 84 4.37 5.77 16.48
CA TRP A 84 3.60 5.39 17.66
C TRP A 84 4.43 5.45 18.95
N ASP A 85 5.65 4.95 18.93
CA ASP A 85 6.54 4.95 20.10
C ASP A 85 6.91 6.36 20.55
N LYS A 86 7.06 7.28 19.60
CA LYS A 86 7.43 8.67 19.85
C LYS A 86 6.30 9.47 20.52
N ASP A 87 5.08 9.43 19.98
CA ASP A 87 4.01 10.34 20.37
C ASP A 87 2.59 9.74 20.27
N LYS A 88 2.49 8.40 20.10
CA LYS A 88 1.23 7.66 19.93
C LYS A 88 0.42 8.10 18.70
N SER A 89 1.07 8.72 17.72
CA SER A 89 0.41 9.15 16.48
C SER A 89 0.09 7.96 15.58
N ILE A 90 -1.12 7.95 15.03
CA ILE A 90 -1.58 6.97 14.03
C ILE A 90 -1.15 7.36 12.62
N CYS A 91 -1.36 6.46 11.66
CA CYS A 91 -1.14 6.71 10.24
C CYS A 91 -2.07 7.82 9.73
N THR A 92 -1.53 8.71 8.90
CA THR A 92 -2.28 9.79 8.23
C THR A 92 -2.07 9.69 6.71
N LEU A 93 -2.89 10.40 5.93
CA LEU A 93 -2.74 10.46 4.47
C LEU A 93 -1.33 10.91 4.02
N LYS A 94 -0.67 11.78 4.79
CA LYS A 94 0.68 12.27 4.49
C LYS A 94 1.76 11.19 4.64
N ASP A 95 1.51 10.19 5.46
CA ASP A 95 2.46 9.09 5.68
C ASP A 95 2.49 8.11 4.50
N LEU A 96 1.39 8.00 3.73
CA LEU A 96 1.22 6.96 2.73
C LEU A 96 2.22 7.05 1.58
N LEU A 97 2.51 8.25 1.07
CA LEU A 97 3.54 8.44 0.03
C LEU A 97 4.95 8.16 0.58
N VAL A 98 5.23 8.56 1.82
CA VAL A 98 6.50 8.26 2.50
C VAL A 98 6.68 6.75 2.66
N ILE A 99 5.62 6.04 3.02
CA ILE A 99 5.62 4.58 3.14
C ILE A 99 5.84 3.92 1.78
N ALA A 100 5.17 4.38 0.73
CA ALA A 100 5.34 3.87 -0.63
C ALA A 100 6.77 4.07 -1.14
N GLU A 101 7.35 5.26 -0.92
CA GLU A 101 8.76 5.55 -1.25
C GLU A 101 9.72 4.65 -0.47
N GLY A 102 9.54 4.55 0.85
CA GLY A 102 10.39 3.74 1.70
C GLY A 102 10.35 2.25 1.35
N GLN A 103 9.18 1.73 0.99
CA GLN A 103 9.01 0.35 0.52
C GLN A 103 9.79 0.13 -0.78
N MET A 104 9.65 1.00 -1.78
CA MET A 104 10.36 0.86 -3.07
C MET A 104 11.89 1.00 -2.91
N ILE A 105 12.37 1.93 -2.08
CA ILE A 105 13.80 2.04 -1.77
C ILE A 105 14.31 0.75 -1.14
N SER A 106 13.54 0.14 -0.25
CA SER A 106 13.89 -1.11 0.40
C SER A 106 13.93 -2.29 -0.59
N GLU A 107 12.96 -2.35 -1.50
CA GLU A 107 12.93 -3.35 -2.58
C GLU A 107 14.13 -3.21 -3.52
N ASN A 108 14.44 -1.99 -3.98
CA ASN A 108 15.57 -1.74 -4.86
C ASN A 108 16.91 -2.12 -4.20
N LYS A 109 17.12 -1.78 -2.93
CA LYS A 109 18.33 -2.18 -2.18
C LYS A 109 18.44 -3.69 -1.97
N ALA A 110 17.31 -4.38 -1.82
CA ALA A 110 17.32 -5.82 -1.62
C ALA A 110 17.71 -6.60 -2.89
N LEU A 111 17.55 -6.02 -4.07
CA LEU A 111 17.96 -6.65 -5.34
C LEU A 111 19.45 -6.97 -5.37
N ASP A 112 20.30 -6.17 -4.74
CA ASP A 112 21.76 -6.40 -4.67
C ASP A 112 22.11 -7.71 -3.96
N LYS A 113 21.20 -8.21 -3.13
CA LYS A 113 21.37 -9.44 -2.31
C LYS A 113 20.46 -10.57 -2.77
N ALA A 114 19.56 -10.32 -3.71
CA ALA A 114 18.58 -11.30 -4.16
C ALA A 114 19.24 -12.37 -5.05
N ASN A 115 18.92 -13.63 -4.77
CA ASN A 115 19.34 -14.76 -5.58
C ASN A 115 18.20 -15.20 -6.49
N LYS A 116 18.09 -14.61 -7.68
CA LYS A 116 17.06 -14.87 -8.72
C LYS A 116 15.62 -14.53 -8.34
N ILE A 117 15.28 -14.51 -7.04
CA ILE A 117 13.94 -14.20 -6.54
C ILE A 117 14.05 -13.19 -5.39
N LEU A 118 13.17 -12.21 -5.38
CA LEU A 118 12.98 -11.28 -4.27
C LEU A 118 11.56 -11.44 -3.72
N PHE A 119 11.45 -11.75 -2.43
CA PHE A 119 10.18 -11.80 -1.73
C PHE A 119 9.90 -10.46 -1.05
N CYS A 120 8.76 -9.85 -1.37
CA CYS A 120 8.33 -8.59 -0.76
C CYS A 120 7.23 -8.88 0.28
N ASP A 121 7.51 -8.60 1.56
CA ASP A 121 6.45 -8.55 2.58
C ASP A 121 5.73 -7.24 2.42
N THR A 122 4.63 -7.28 1.69
CA THR A 122 3.88 -6.15 1.14
C THR A 122 4.59 -5.41 -0.03
N ASN A 123 3.88 -4.45 -0.60
CA ASN A 123 4.35 -3.54 -1.64
C ASN A 123 3.48 -2.27 -1.70
N VAL A 124 3.74 -1.39 -2.66
CA VAL A 124 2.98 -0.13 -2.82
C VAL A 124 1.48 -0.37 -3.06
N LEU A 125 1.07 -1.48 -3.68
CA LEU A 125 -0.36 -1.81 -3.84
C LEU A 125 -1.05 -2.11 -2.50
N VAL A 126 -0.33 -2.65 -1.49
CA VAL A 126 -0.84 -2.77 -0.12
C VAL A 126 -1.08 -1.39 0.50
N THR A 127 -0.17 -0.44 0.30
CA THR A 127 -0.33 0.94 0.79
C THR A 127 -1.57 1.59 0.18
N ARG A 128 -1.82 1.36 -1.12
CA ARG A 128 -3.06 1.79 -1.79
C ARG A 128 -4.30 1.12 -1.18
N ALA A 129 -4.30 -0.20 -1.02
CA ALA A 129 -5.41 -0.93 -0.41
C ALA A 129 -5.74 -0.38 0.98
N TRP A 130 -4.69 -0.09 1.74
CA TRP A 130 -4.81 0.50 3.08
C TRP A 130 -5.38 1.93 3.03
N SER A 131 -4.93 2.76 2.08
CA SER A 131 -5.51 4.09 1.85
C SER A 131 -7.01 4.01 1.59
N GLU A 132 -7.42 3.20 0.63
CA GLU A 132 -8.81 3.07 0.21
C GLU A 132 -9.72 2.50 1.32
N THR A 133 -9.20 1.62 2.19
CA THR A 133 -9.99 1.02 3.28
C THR A 133 -10.05 1.87 4.56
N HIS A 134 -9.04 2.69 4.84
CA HIS A 134 -8.95 3.45 6.09
C HIS A 134 -9.29 4.94 5.93
N PHE A 135 -9.40 5.43 4.70
CA PHE A 135 -9.72 6.83 4.41
C PHE A 135 -10.92 6.94 3.45
N ASP A 136 -12.01 6.24 3.76
CA ASP A 136 -13.32 6.34 3.09
C ASP A 136 -13.25 6.22 1.55
N GLY A 137 -12.43 5.31 1.05
CA GLY A 137 -12.22 5.09 -0.38
C GLY A 137 -11.23 6.06 -1.03
N TYR A 138 -10.65 6.98 -0.28
CA TYR A 138 -9.68 7.93 -0.82
C TYR A 138 -8.33 7.27 -1.09
N CYS A 139 -7.74 7.59 -2.23
CA CYS A 139 -6.35 7.29 -2.55
C CYS A 139 -5.74 8.47 -3.30
N ASP A 140 -4.58 8.92 -2.85
CA ASP A 140 -3.80 9.95 -3.52
C ASP A 140 -3.50 9.52 -4.97
N ILE A 141 -3.61 10.47 -5.92
CA ILE A 141 -3.42 10.16 -7.36
C ILE A 141 -2.01 9.64 -7.65
N GLN A 142 -1.00 10.16 -6.96
CA GLN A 142 0.38 9.70 -7.12
C GLN A 142 0.57 8.29 -6.58
N LEU A 143 0.02 7.99 -5.39
CA LEU A 143 0.04 6.64 -4.83
C LEU A 143 -0.65 5.62 -5.75
N LYS A 144 -1.79 6.02 -6.34
CA LYS A 144 -2.50 5.19 -7.32
C LYS A 144 -1.63 4.93 -8.55
N GLN A 145 -1.03 5.98 -9.14
CA GLN A 145 -0.14 5.84 -10.29
C GLN A 145 1.06 4.93 -10.00
N LEU A 146 1.73 5.10 -8.85
CA LEU A 146 2.84 4.24 -8.44
C LEU A 146 2.39 2.77 -8.32
N SER A 147 1.26 2.52 -7.67
CA SER A 147 0.72 1.17 -7.51
C SER A 147 0.32 0.52 -8.85
N ASP A 148 -0.08 1.31 -9.84
CA ASP A 148 -0.43 0.82 -11.17
C ASP A 148 0.81 0.58 -12.05
N THR A 149 1.87 1.38 -11.89
CA THR A 149 3.10 1.34 -12.70
C THR A 149 4.05 0.22 -12.27
N PHE A 150 4.16 -0.05 -10.96
CA PHE A 150 5.12 -1.04 -10.48
C PHE A 150 4.70 -2.46 -10.81
N GLU A 151 5.66 -3.26 -11.29
CA GLU A 151 5.45 -4.60 -11.80
C GLU A 151 6.03 -5.66 -10.87
N TYR A 152 5.28 -6.75 -10.71
CA TYR A 152 5.68 -7.93 -9.94
C TYR A 152 5.23 -9.18 -10.68
N ASP A 153 6.04 -10.23 -10.63
CA ASP A 153 5.81 -11.44 -11.38
C ASP A 153 4.65 -12.26 -10.81
N HIS A 154 4.46 -12.23 -9.47
CA HIS A 154 3.39 -12.96 -8.81
C HIS A 154 2.99 -12.37 -7.47
N TYR A 155 1.73 -12.53 -7.10
CA TYR A 155 1.19 -12.17 -5.80
C TYR A 155 0.65 -13.39 -5.06
N PHE A 156 1.02 -13.55 -3.81
CA PHE A 156 0.39 -14.51 -2.92
C PHE A 156 -0.62 -13.80 -2.02
N LEU A 157 -1.91 -13.99 -2.29
CA LEU A 157 -2.98 -13.46 -1.45
C LEU A 157 -3.16 -14.36 -0.23
N THR A 158 -2.72 -13.87 0.94
CA THR A 158 -2.75 -14.62 2.20
C THR A 158 -4.16 -14.61 2.81
N GLY A 159 -4.70 -15.81 3.07
CA GLY A 159 -6.03 -16.00 3.65
C GLY A 159 -6.13 -15.55 5.10
N ILE A 160 -7.36 -15.28 5.53
CA ILE A 160 -7.70 -14.81 6.89
C ILE A 160 -8.01 -15.98 7.86
N ASP A 161 -7.71 -17.18 7.45
CA ASP A 161 -7.94 -18.44 8.18
C ASP A 161 -6.92 -18.69 9.32
N VAL A 162 -6.02 -17.73 9.57
CA VAL A 162 -5.13 -17.73 10.74
C VAL A 162 -5.67 -16.84 11.86
N PRO A 163 -5.41 -17.17 13.13
CA PRO A 163 -5.84 -16.35 14.26
C PRO A 163 -5.33 -14.92 14.19
N TRP A 164 -6.17 -13.97 14.58
CA TRP A 164 -5.75 -12.59 14.74
C TRP A 164 -4.73 -12.46 15.88
N LYS A 165 -3.71 -11.66 15.66
CA LYS A 165 -2.74 -11.26 16.70
C LYS A 165 -2.82 -9.75 16.87
N ASN A 166 -3.18 -9.31 18.06
CA ASN A 166 -3.25 -7.90 18.42
C ASN A 166 -1.85 -7.31 18.58
N ASP A 167 -1.69 -6.06 18.16
CA ASP A 167 -0.53 -5.22 18.47
C ASP A 167 -0.92 -3.72 18.35
N ASP A 168 0.05 -2.82 18.54
CA ASP A 168 -0.16 -1.37 18.60
C ASP A 168 -0.68 -0.74 17.31
N LEU A 169 -0.53 -1.43 16.17
CA LEU A 169 -0.80 -0.88 14.84
C LEU A 169 -1.99 -1.55 14.14
N ARG A 170 -2.54 -2.63 14.71
CA ARG A 170 -3.67 -3.38 14.14
C ARG A 170 -4.96 -2.99 14.81
N ASP A 171 -5.88 -2.46 14.05
CA ASP A 171 -7.09 -1.83 14.59
C ASP A 171 -8.44 -2.43 14.11
N ARG A 172 -8.41 -3.31 13.07
CA ARG A 172 -9.64 -3.78 12.42
C ARG A 172 -9.82 -5.30 12.40
N PRO A 173 -9.87 -5.98 13.54
CA PRO A 173 -10.02 -7.44 13.60
C PRO A 173 -11.31 -7.95 12.96
N GLU A 174 -12.41 -7.20 13.09
CA GLU A 174 -13.74 -7.58 12.60
C GLU A 174 -13.95 -7.30 11.09
N GLU A 175 -13.06 -6.49 10.48
CA GLU A 175 -13.18 -6.11 9.08
C GLU A 175 -12.30 -6.96 8.13
N ARG A 176 -11.68 -8.04 8.61
CA ARG A 176 -10.74 -8.86 7.83
C ARG A 176 -11.34 -9.40 6.54
N ASP A 177 -12.61 -9.84 6.57
CA ASP A 177 -13.32 -10.31 5.38
C ASP A 177 -13.53 -9.20 4.35
N LEU A 178 -13.90 -8.02 4.79
CA LEU A 178 -14.07 -6.86 3.92
C LEU A 178 -12.74 -6.47 3.28
N MET A 179 -11.70 -6.37 4.09
CA MET A 179 -10.34 -6.08 3.61
C MET A 179 -9.85 -7.15 2.64
N PHE A 180 -10.03 -8.43 2.94
CA PHE A 180 -9.61 -9.52 2.05
C PHE A 180 -10.26 -9.40 0.67
N ARG A 181 -11.58 -9.14 0.61
CA ARG A 181 -12.29 -8.91 -0.67
C ARG A 181 -11.78 -7.68 -1.41
N HIS A 182 -11.43 -6.61 -0.70
CA HIS A 182 -10.88 -5.42 -1.31
C HIS A 182 -9.48 -5.69 -1.89
N PHE A 183 -8.61 -6.37 -1.15
CA PHE A 183 -7.30 -6.80 -1.63
C PHE A 183 -7.42 -7.69 -2.88
N GLU A 184 -8.30 -8.66 -2.88
CA GLU A 184 -8.56 -9.52 -4.03
C GLU A 184 -9.09 -8.72 -5.24
N HIS A 185 -10.00 -7.77 -4.99
CA HIS A 185 -10.52 -6.88 -6.03
C HIS A 185 -9.41 -6.09 -6.73
N LEU A 186 -8.46 -5.54 -5.99
CA LEU A 186 -7.32 -4.82 -6.56
C LEU A 186 -6.45 -5.69 -7.46
N LEU A 187 -6.16 -6.94 -7.08
CA LEU A 187 -5.42 -7.88 -7.93
C LEU A 187 -6.17 -8.19 -9.22
N LYS A 188 -7.48 -8.43 -9.14
CA LYS A 188 -8.36 -8.67 -10.30
C LYS A 188 -8.41 -7.45 -11.21
N GLN A 189 -8.54 -6.25 -10.64
CA GLN A 189 -8.57 -4.99 -11.39
C GLN A 189 -7.25 -4.73 -12.11
N LYS A 190 -6.12 -4.99 -11.45
CA LYS A 190 -4.77 -4.86 -12.03
C LYS A 190 -4.45 -6.00 -13.02
N LYS A 191 -5.25 -7.07 -13.07
CA LYS A 191 -5.08 -8.26 -13.94
C LYS A 191 -3.70 -8.93 -13.79
N VAL A 192 -3.20 -8.97 -12.57
CA VAL A 192 -1.91 -9.60 -12.25
C VAL A 192 -2.05 -11.08 -11.91
N SER A 193 -0.95 -11.83 -12.06
CA SER A 193 -0.89 -13.23 -11.64
C SER A 193 -0.93 -13.34 -10.12
N TYR A 194 -1.84 -14.14 -9.56
CA TYR A 194 -1.89 -14.39 -8.12
C TYR A 194 -2.43 -15.77 -7.76
N SER A 195 -2.04 -16.25 -6.59
CA SER A 195 -2.54 -17.48 -5.95
C SER A 195 -2.94 -17.22 -4.51
N TYR A 196 -3.85 -18.03 -3.98
CA TYR A 196 -4.21 -17.98 -2.57
C TYR A 196 -3.25 -18.80 -1.71
N LEU A 197 -2.88 -18.27 -0.55
CA LEU A 197 -2.23 -19.02 0.52
C LEU A 197 -3.20 -19.23 1.68
N ILE A 198 -3.78 -20.44 1.75
CA ILE A 198 -4.79 -20.84 2.73
C ILE A 198 -4.32 -22.11 3.43
N GLY A 199 -4.75 -22.33 4.67
CA GLY A 199 -4.44 -23.49 5.48
C GLY A 199 -3.28 -23.29 6.44
N SER A 200 -2.70 -24.39 6.91
CA SER A 200 -1.57 -24.37 7.82
C SER A 200 -0.34 -23.72 7.19
N HIS A 201 0.62 -23.31 8.02
CA HIS A 201 1.89 -22.76 7.53
C HIS A 201 2.58 -23.72 6.55
N GLU A 202 2.60 -25.00 6.84
CA GLU A 202 3.21 -26.03 5.97
C GLU A 202 2.48 -26.16 4.64
N THR A 203 1.14 -26.15 4.65
CA THR A 203 0.31 -26.21 3.44
C THR A 203 0.57 -25.00 2.55
N ARG A 204 0.59 -23.80 3.13
CA ARG A 204 0.87 -22.55 2.43
C ARG A 204 2.26 -22.55 1.82
N LEU A 205 3.29 -22.99 2.58
CA LEU A 205 4.67 -23.06 2.11
C LEU A 205 4.81 -24.03 0.93
N LYS A 206 4.24 -25.23 1.01
CA LYS A 206 4.24 -26.21 -0.08
C LYS A 206 3.55 -25.67 -1.34
N SER A 207 2.41 -25.02 -1.18
CA SER A 207 1.68 -24.41 -2.30
C SER A 207 2.51 -23.30 -2.96
N ALA A 208 3.08 -22.38 -2.16
CA ALA A 208 3.90 -21.30 -2.67
C ALA A 208 5.14 -21.81 -3.43
N ILE A 209 5.86 -22.81 -2.89
CA ILE A 209 7.01 -23.42 -3.54
C ILE A 209 6.63 -24.03 -4.89
N LYS A 210 5.49 -24.72 -4.96
CA LYS A 210 4.98 -25.30 -6.22
C LYS A 210 4.77 -24.23 -7.28
N ASP A 211 4.09 -23.15 -6.93
CA ASP A 211 3.78 -22.05 -7.84
C ASP A 211 5.04 -21.32 -8.31
N ILE A 212 5.96 -21.02 -7.38
CA ILE A 212 7.25 -20.37 -7.69
C ILE A 212 8.09 -21.22 -8.63
N ASN A 213 8.19 -22.54 -8.38
CA ASN A 213 8.93 -23.44 -9.27
C ASN A 213 8.33 -23.46 -10.69
N SER A 214 7.00 -23.38 -10.82
CA SER A 214 6.34 -23.22 -12.11
C SER A 214 6.74 -21.92 -12.81
N LEU A 215 6.77 -20.79 -12.08
CA LEU A 215 7.19 -19.49 -12.63
C LEU A 215 8.65 -19.49 -13.08
N ILE A 216 9.55 -20.10 -12.30
CA ILE A 216 10.96 -20.26 -12.66
C ILE A 216 11.09 -21.04 -13.97
N ASN A 217 10.39 -22.17 -14.11
CA ASN A 217 10.46 -23.01 -15.29
C ASN A 217 9.92 -22.29 -16.55
N GLN A 218 8.85 -21.50 -16.41
CA GLN A 218 8.29 -20.71 -17.51
C GLN A 218 9.24 -19.61 -18.00
N ARG A 219 10.11 -19.10 -17.11
CA ARG A 219 11.06 -18.04 -17.47
C ARG A 219 12.34 -18.56 -18.12
N ILE A 220 12.63 -19.85 -17.93
CA ILE A 220 13.81 -20.52 -18.51
C ILE A 220 13.48 -21.12 -19.90
N ALA A 221 12.21 -21.46 -20.16
CA ALA A 221 11.70 -21.99 -21.42
C ALA A 221 11.56 -20.91 -22.49
#